data_f3f2833ef8fce1bbc6ddff187f4fa1be
#
_entry.id   f3f2833ef8fce1bbc6ddff187f4fa1be
#
_cell.length_a   1.000
_cell.length_b   1.000
_cell.length_c   1.000
_cell.angle_alpha   90.00
_cell.angle_beta   90.00
_cell.angle_gamma   90.00
#
_symmetry.space_group_name_H-M   'P 1'
#
loop_
_entity.id
_entity.type
_entity.pdbx_description
1 polymer ?
#
loop_
_entity_poly.entity_id
_entity_poly.type
_entity_poly.pdbx_seq_one_letter_code
_entity_poly.pdbx_strand_id
1 'polypeptide(L)'
;MRFSKVVKVGDVLLGGGNKIAVQSMTNTRTADTDATIKQIRELEGAGCDIVRVAVLDLSDAAALKKIKDGIGLPLVADIHFDFRLAVAAFENGADKIRINPGNIGGENNVTHVLDCAKAHGVPIRIGVNSGSVEKCFLDSFKDKCVALTESLLAKVRFCEKNGFENLVLSLKSSDTSETISANRRLASLCDYPLHIGVTEAGVGQTGIVKNSIGIGALLSDGIGDTVRVSLTENPVDEVFVANEILTALGLNEGLKFVSCPSCGRCKGDLIGTAKAVYAFARNIKRPLKIAVMGCAVNGPGEAKDADVGLALGDGNAVFFKNGKVFRTVSSADVVTEFIKEIQKLI
;
A
#
# COMPACT_ATOMS: atom_id res chain seq x y z
N MET A 1 -14.90 -1.79 11.69
CA MET A 1 -13.46 -2.08 11.50
C MET A 1 -13.08 -3.21 12.44
N ARG A 2 -12.37 -4.24 11.96
CA ARG A 2 -11.84 -5.33 12.79
C ARG A 2 -10.84 -4.74 13.80
N PHE A 3 -10.92 -5.14 15.06
CA PHE A 3 -9.95 -4.74 16.07
C PHE A 3 -8.81 -5.78 16.12
N SER A 4 -7.60 -5.37 15.75
CA SER A 4 -6.41 -6.22 15.76
C SER A 4 -5.44 -5.80 16.87
N LYS A 5 -4.53 -6.71 17.28
CA LYS A 5 -3.41 -6.40 18.18
C LYS A 5 -2.58 -5.26 17.60
N VAL A 6 -1.95 -4.46 18.46
CA VAL A 6 -1.00 -3.43 18.01
C VAL A 6 0.39 -4.01 17.89
N VAL A 7 1.02 -3.81 16.73
CA VAL A 7 2.43 -4.17 16.47
C VAL A 7 3.18 -2.92 16.04
N LYS A 8 4.30 -2.62 16.71
CA LYS A 8 5.15 -1.48 16.40
C LYS A 8 6.25 -1.88 15.42
N VAL A 9 6.42 -1.10 14.35
CA VAL A 9 7.46 -1.26 13.32
C VAL A 9 8.21 0.07 13.19
N GLY A 10 9.38 0.20 13.76
CA GLY A 10 10.01 1.51 13.94
C GLY A 10 9.06 2.44 14.70
N ASP A 11 8.69 3.57 14.09
CA ASP A 11 7.74 4.53 14.67
C ASP A 11 6.29 4.32 14.21
N VAL A 12 6.03 3.36 13.32
CA VAL A 12 4.71 3.07 12.77
C VAL A 12 3.99 2.01 13.61
N LEU A 13 2.74 2.31 14.02
CA LEU A 13 1.86 1.37 14.72
C LEU A 13 0.91 0.70 13.72
N LEU A 14 0.93 -0.63 13.66
CA LEU A 14 0.04 -1.45 12.86
C LEU A 14 -1.06 -2.05 13.74
N GLY A 15 -2.29 -2.08 13.26
CA GLY A 15 -3.42 -2.62 14.02
C GLY A 15 -3.99 -1.66 15.06
N GLY A 16 -4.92 -2.13 15.89
CA GLY A 16 -5.53 -1.36 16.97
C GLY A 16 -6.36 -0.15 16.51
N GLY A 17 -6.77 -0.10 15.25
CA GLY A 17 -7.47 1.06 14.70
C GLY A 17 -6.57 2.22 14.28
N ASN A 18 -5.25 2.02 14.28
CA ASN A 18 -4.31 3.02 13.75
C ASN A 18 -4.45 3.17 12.22
N LYS A 19 -3.83 4.22 11.66
CA LYS A 19 -3.77 4.45 10.21
C LYS A 19 -3.28 3.21 9.48
N ILE A 20 -3.92 2.87 8.37
CA ILE A 20 -3.48 1.77 7.50
C ILE A 20 -2.17 2.18 6.83
N ALA A 21 -1.10 1.43 7.10
CA ALA A 21 0.23 1.76 6.60
C ALA A 21 0.43 1.28 5.16
N VAL A 22 0.91 2.16 4.29
CA VAL A 22 1.33 1.83 2.93
C VAL A 22 2.76 1.33 2.97
N GLN A 23 2.98 0.08 2.56
CA GLN A 23 4.30 -0.51 2.41
C GLN A 23 4.62 -0.72 0.93
N SER A 24 5.84 -0.36 0.52
CA SER A 24 6.40 -0.75 -0.78
C SER A 24 7.71 -1.52 -0.63
N MET A 25 8.31 -1.90 -1.74
CA MET A 25 9.56 -2.66 -1.77
C MET A 25 10.47 -2.12 -2.85
N THR A 26 11.76 -1.96 -2.54
CA THR A 26 12.76 -1.59 -3.54
C THR A 26 12.96 -2.70 -4.57
N ASN A 27 13.35 -2.31 -5.77
CA ASN A 27 13.80 -3.22 -6.83
C ASN A 27 15.31 -3.06 -7.13
N THR A 28 16.02 -2.25 -6.35
CA THR A 28 17.47 -2.14 -6.36
C THR A 28 18.12 -3.34 -5.66
N ARG A 29 19.37 -3.64 -5.97
CA ARG A 29 20.17 -4.57 -5.17
C ARG A 29 20.47 -3.91 -3.82
N THR A 30 20.15 -4.58 -2.71
CA THR A 30 20.26 -4.01 -1.36
C THR A 30 21.70 -3.66 -1.00
N ALA A 31 22.68 -4.45 -1.46
CA ALA A 31 24.11 -4.15 -1.29
C ALA A 31 24.56 -2.85 -2.00
N ASP A 32 23.83 -2.38 -3.02
CA ASP A 32 24.01 -1.03 -3.57
C ASP A 32 23.24 -0.03 -2.70
N THR A 33 23.89 0.35 -1.61
CA THR A 33 23.28 1.21 -0.57
C THR A 33 22.85 2.57 -1.10
N ASP A 34 23.62 3.16 -2.01
CA ASP A 34 23.36 4.52 -2.49
C ASP A 34 22.13 4.54 -3.43
N ALA A 35 22.06 3.58 -4.35
CA ALA A 35 20.89 3.40 -5.21
C ALA A 35 19.63 3.05 -4.37
N THR A 36 19.79 2.19 -3.37
CA THR A 36 18.68 1.76 -2.49
C THR A 36 18.16 2.92 -1.63
N ILE A 37 19.04 3.70 -1.00
CA ILE A 37 18.67 4.91 -0.22
C ILE A 37 17.94 5.92 -1.12
N LYS A 38 18.47 6.17 -2.33
CA LYS A 38 17.81 7.07 -3.28
C LYS A 38 16.39 6.62 -3.60
N GLN A 39 16.20 5.35 -3.95
CA GLN A 39 14.87 4.82 -4.26
C GLN A 39 13.92 4.87 -3.04
N ILE A 40 14.42 4.57 -1.82
CA ILE A 40 13.62 4.67 -0.60
C ILE A 40 13.14 6.11 -0.37
N ARG A 41 13.98 7.12 -0.61
CA ARG A 41 13.58 8.53 -0.52
C ARG A 41 12.53 8.91 -1.56
N GLU A 42 12.58 8.33 -2.75
CA GLU A 42 11.53 8.51 -3.77
C GLU A 42 10.19 7.90 -3.30
N LEU A 43 10.23 6.70 -2.68
CA LEU A 43 9.06 6.05 -2.09
C LEU A 43 8.48 6.86 -0.91
N GLU A 44 9.34 7.37 -0.02
CA GLU A 44 8.96 8.26 1.08
C GLU A 44 8.30 9.54 0.55
N GLY A 45 8.91 10.12 -0.52
CA GLY A 45 8.35 11.25 -1.25
C GLY A 45 6.96 10.99 -1.82
N ALA A 46 6.66 9.76 -2.25
CA ALA A 46 5.36 9.35 -2.76
C ALA A 46 4.32 9.04 -1.65
N GLY A 47 4.72 8.99 -0.38
CA GLY A 47 3.82 8.72 0.75
C GLY A 47 3.81 7.24 1.20
N CYS A 48 4.93 6.52 1.00
CA CYS A 48 5.17 5.23 1.62
C CYS A 48 5.40 5.41 3.12
N ASP A 49 4.82 4.54 3.96
CA ASP A 49 4.99 4.57 5.41
C ASP A 49 6.06 3.56 5.89
N ILE A 50 6.27 2.47 5.16
CA ILE A 50 7.21 1.39 5.52
C ILE A 50 7.87 0.88 4.24
N VAL A 51 9.19 0.71 4.24
CA VAL A 51 9.91 0.16 3.09
C VAL A 51 10.43 -1.25 3.36
N ARG A 52 10.40 -2.12 2.33
CA ARG A 52 10.99 -3.45 2.37
C ARG A 52 12.12 -3.56 1.37
N VAL A 53 13.20 -4.22 1.76
CA VAL A 53 14.36 -4.57 0.90
C VAL A 53 14.56 -6.08 0.88
N ALA A 54 15.04 -6.63 -0.22
CA ALA A 54 15.41 -8.04 -0.30
C ALA A 54 16.78 -8.25 0.36
N VAL A 55 16.94 -9.33 1.14
CA VAL A 55 18.23 -9.73 1.72
C VAL A 55 18.54 -11.14 1.23
N LEU A 56 19.42 -11.22 0.23
CA LEU A 56 19.75 -12.46 -0.47
C LEU A 56 21.01 -13.11 0.06
N ASP A 57 21.92 -12.31 0.62
CA ASP A 57 23.21 -12.72 1.15
C ASP A 57 23.67 -11.82 2.33
N LEU A 58 24.82 -12.16 2.90
CA LEU A 58 25.40 -11.40 4.02
C LEU A 58 25.82 -9.97 3.63
N SER A 59 26.12 -9.72 2.36
CA SER A 59 26.47 -8.36 1.91
C SER A 59 25.23 -7.45 1.92
N ASP A 60 24.06 -7.97 1.55
CA ASP A 60 22.79 -7.28 1.66
C ASP A 60 22.43 -7.03 3.14
N ALA A 61 22.63 -8.04 4.00
CA ALA A 61 22.37 -7.89 5.43
C ALA A 61 23.27 -6.81 6.09
N ALA A 62 24.54 -6.78 5.74
CA ALA A 62 25.49 -5.76 6.24
C ALA A 62 25.15 -4.35 5.74
N ALA A 63 24.58 -4.23 4.53
CA ALA A 63 24.15 -2.97 3.95
C ALA A 63 23.00 -2.29 4.71
N LEU A 64 22.18 -3.08 5.44
CA LEU A 64 20.99 -2.57 6.14
C LEU A 64 21.32 -1.45 7.11
N LYS A 65 22.44 -1.52 7.83
CA LYS A 65 22.86 -0.47 8.76
C LYS A 65 23.05 0.89 8.07
N LYS A 66 23.81 0.92 6.97
CA LYS A 66 24.01 2.16 6.19
C LYS A 66 22.71 2.67 5.58
N ILE A 67 21.87 1.77 5.10
CA ILE A 67 20.56 2.12 4.56
C ILE A 67 19.70 2.74 5.67
N LYS A 68 19.59 2.09 6.83
CA LYS A 68 18.79 2.57 7.97
C LYS A 68 19.23 3.96 8.43
N ASP A 69 20.53 4.22 8.50
CA ASP A 69 21.10 5.53 8.86
C ASP A 69 20.78 6.62 7.82
N GLY A 70 20.49 6.23 6.57
CA GLY A 70 20.24 7.15 5.45
C GLY A 70 18.78 7.44 5.12
N ILE A 71 17.81 6.85 5.84
CA ILE A 71 16.37 6.93 5.54
C ILE A 71 15.54 7.30 6.76
N GLY A 72 14.35 7.90 6.54
CA GLY A 72 13.38 8.20 7.59
C GLY A 72 12.35 7.08 7.85
N LEU A 73 12.19 6.15 6.90
CA LEU A 73 11.16 5.10 7.00
C LEU A 73 11.61 3.90 7.82
N PRO A 74 10.68 3.19 8.49
CA PRO A 74 10.94 1.87 9.02
C PRO A 74 11.37 0.89 7.93
N LEU A 75 12.43 0.12 8.20
CA LEU A 75 13.08 -0.81 7.26
C LEU A 75 12.68 -2.25 7.54
N VAL A 76 12.13 -2.94 6.54
CA VAL A 76 11.78 -4.36 6.60
C VAL A 76 12.77 -5.18 5.78
N ALA A 77 13.42 -6.16 6.40
CA ALA A 77 14.24 -7.14 5.70
C ALA A 77 13.41 -8.34 5.24
N ASP A 78 13.45 -8.64 3.95
CA ASP A 78 12.78 -9.80 3.34
C ASP A 78 13.75 -10.96 3.24
N ILE A 79 13.57 -11.95 4.11
CA ILE A 79 14.49 -13.08 4.25
C ILE A 79 13.90 -14.33 3.60
N HIS A 80 14.69 -14.98 2.77
CA HIS A 80 14.38 -16.25 2.14
C HIS A 80 15.49 -17.28 2.43
N PHE A 81 15.10 -18.51 2.74
CA PHE A 81 15.90 -19.73 2.84
C PHE A 81 16.95 -19.80 3.96
N ASP A 82 17.65 -18.74 4.30
CA ASP A 82 18.75 -18.78 5.29
C ASP A 82 18.41 -17.95 6.54
N PHE A 83 18.21 -18.64 7.68
CA PHE A 83 17.92 -18.00 8.96
C PHE A 83 19.03 -17.08 9.46
N ARG A 84 20.30 -17.32 9.06
CA ARG A 84 21.45 -16.48 9.45
C ARG A 84 21.33 -15.07 8.91
N LEU A 85 20.70 -14.91 7.75
CA LEU A 85 20.40 -13.58 7.20
C LEU A 85 19.37 -12.83 8.05
N ALA A 86 18.40 -13.54 8.66
CA ALA A 86 17.46 -12.93 9.60
C ALA A 86 18.18 -12.42 10.85
N VAL A 87 19.07 -13.24 11.42
CA VAL A 87 19.90 -12.84 12.57
C VAL A 87 20.74 -11.61 12.23
N ALA A 88 21.47 -11.65 11.13
CA ALA A 88 22.28 -10.52 10.68
C ALA A 88 21.43 -9.26 10.40
N ALA A 89 20.20 -9.39 9.91
CA ALA A 89 19.32 -8.27 9.67
C ALA A 89 18.84 -7.60 10.98
N PHE A 90 18.58 -8.36 12.05
CA PHE A 90 18.30 -7.80 13.37
C PHE A 90 19.50 -7.01 13.91
N GLU A 91 20.70 -7.57 13.82
CA GLU A 91 21.94 -6.92 14.27
C GLU A 91 22.25 -5.63 13.50
N ASN A 92 21.82 -5.54 12.24
CA ASN A 92 22.00 -4.38 11.39
C ASN A 92 20.79 -3.41 11.37
N GLY A 93 19.88 -3.53 12.35
CA GLY A 93 18.87 -2.50 12.63
C GLY A 93 17.61 -2.56 11.77
N ALA A 94 17.23 -3.72 11.24
CA ALA A 94 15.93 -3.90 10.61
C ALA A 94 14.79 -3.73 11.64
N ASP A 95 13.78 -2.92 11.32
CA ASP A 95 12.63 -2.66 12.20
C ASP A 95 11.56 -3.78 12.13
N LYS A 96 11.61 -4.63 11.12
CA LYS A 96 10.78 -5.81 10.96
C LYS A 96 11.46 -6.81 10.02
N ILE A 97 11.26 -8.08 10.29
CA ILE A 97 11.69 -9.15 9.38
C ILE A 97 10.46 -9.77 8.70
N ARG A 98 10.56 -10.08 7.42
CA ARG A 98 9.59 -10.95 6.74
C ARG A 98 10.21 -12.30 6.48
N ILE A 99 9.53 -13.34 6.90
CA ILE A 99 9.91 -14.73 6.62
C ILE A 99 8.71 -15.54 6.13
N ASN A 100 9.02 -16.65 5.48
CA ASN A 100 8.11 -17.80 5.40
C ASN A 100 8.76 -18.95 6.18
N PRO A 101 8.23 -19.31 7.36
CA PRO A 101 8.83 -20.35 8.20
C PRO A 101 9.03 -21.69 7.49
N GLY A 102 8.18 -22.02 6.49
CA GLY A 102 8.34 -23.24 5.68
C GLY A 102 9.59 -23.26 4.79
N ASN A 103 10.22 -22.10 4.56
CA ASN A 103 11.38 -21.99 3.65
C ASN A 103 12.71 -21.74 4.39
N ILE A 104 12.70 -21.54 5.70
CA ILE A 104 13.90 -21.12 6.47
C ILE A 104 14.71 -22.31 7.02
N GLY A 105 14.26 -23.54 6.78
CA GLY A 105 15.04 -24.74 7.10
C GLY A 105 14.77 -25.34 8.49
N GLY A 106 13.52 -25.70 8.74
CA GLY A 106 13.14 -26.47 9.93
C GLY A 106 12.90 -25.66 11.21
N GLU A 107 12.26 -26.32 12.20
CA GLU A 107 11.77 -25.68 13.42
C GLU A 107 12.89 -25.04 14.27
N ASN A 108 14.06 -25.68 14.36
CA ASN A 108 15.18 -25.15 15.13
C ASN A 108 15.66 -23.80 14.59
N ASN A 109 15.74 -23.64 13.26
CA ASN A 109 16.14 -22.39 12.64
C ASN A 109 15.09 -21.30 12.88
N VAL A 110 13.81 -21.65 12.78
CA VAL A 110 12.73 -20.71 13.10
C VAL A 110 12.82 -20.28 14.57
N THR A 111 13.06 -21.21 15.51
CA THR A 111 13.23 -20.89 16.93
C THR A 111 14.38 -19.91 17.16
N HIS A 112 15.54 -20.12 16.52
CA HIS A 112 16.65 -19.16 16.59
C HIS A 112 16.25 -17.75 16.12
N VAL A 113 15.47 -17.66 15.02
CA VAL A 113 14.97 -16.36 14.52
C VAL A 113 14.02 -15.72 15.52
N LEU A 114 13.10 -16.51 16.13
CA LEU A 114 12.17 -16.01 17.15
C LEU A 114 12.90 -15.50 18.39
N ASP A 115 13.92 -16.22 18.88
CA ASP A 115 14.69 -15.81 20.05
C ASP A 115 15.50 -14.53 19.78
N CYS A 116 16.08 -14.40 18.59
CA CYS A 116 16.75 -13.19 18.17
C CYS A 116 15.76 -12.00 18.06
N ALA A 117 14.58 -12.23 17.50
CA ALA A 117 13.53 -11.22 17.40
C ALA A 117 13.05 -10.74 18.78
N LYS A 118 12.91 -11.65 19.76
CA LYS A 118 12.60 -11.29 21.15
C LYS A 118 13.69 -10.42 21.77
N ALA A 119 14.96 -10.82 21.62
CA ALA A 119 16.09 -10.10 22.17
C ALA A 119 16.19 -8.65 21.65
N HIS A 120 15.82 -8.41 20.39
CA HIS A 120 15.83 -7.09 19.76
C HIS A 120 14.48 -6.36 19.85
N GLY A 121 13.42 -6.99 20.31
CA GLY A 121 12.06 -6.42 20.36
C GLY A 121 11.44 -6.19 18.98
N VAL A 122 11.92 -6.86 17.94
CA VAL A 122 11.55 -6.62 16.54
C VAL A 122 10.42 -7.56 16.11
N PRO A 123 9.34 -7.06 15.47
CA PRO A 123 8.25 -7.89 14.98
C PRO A 123 8.64 -8.71 13.76
N ILE A 124 7.96 -9.84 13.60
CA ILE A 124 8.11 -10.71 12.44
C ILE A 124 6.80 -10.71 11.62
N ARG A 125 6.92 -10.55 10.30
CA ARG A 125 5.83 -10.84 9.40
C ARG A 125 5.93 -12.27 8.86
N ILE A 126 4.94 -13.08 9.18
CA ILE A 126 4.77 -14.40 8.57
C ILE A 126 3.92 -14.25 7.32
N GLY A 127 4.47 -14.65 6.17
CA GLY A 127 3.77 -14.55 4.89
C GLY A 127 3.68 -15.90 4.19
N VAL A 128 2.45 -16.28 3.79
CA VAL A 128 2.18 -17.42 2.92
C VAL A 128 1.56 -16.92 1.63
N ASN A 129 2.10 -17.36 0.50
CA ASN A 129 1.51 -17.14 -0.83
C ASN A 129 0.93 -18.46 -1.34
N SER A 130 -0.06 -18.39 -2.24
CA SER A 130 -0.70 -19.59 -2.82
C SER A 130 0.30 -20.59 -3.43
N GLY A 131 1.40 -20.10 -4.01
CA GLY A 131 2.46 -20.95 -4.56
C GLY A 131 3.42 -21.56 -3.52
N SER A 132 3.30 -21.20 -2.23
CA SER A 132 4.19 -21.67 -1.16
C SER A 132 3.46 -22.43 -0.03
N VAL A 133 2.24 -22.89 -0.30
CA VAL A 133 1.49 -23.75 0.64
C VAL A 133 2.08 -25.13 0.62
N GLU A 134 2.31 -25.71 1.79
CA GLU A 134 2.83 -27.06 1.92
C GLU A 134 1.83 -28.09 1.41
N LYS A 135 2.35 -29.12 0.70
CA LYS A 135 1.54 -30.15 0.07
C LYS A 135 0.58 -30.85 1.04
N CYS A 136 0.98 -31.06 2.29
CA CYS A 136 0.14 -31.68 3.31
C CYS A 136 -1.17 -30.89 3.56
N PHE A 137 -1.16 -29.57 3.50
CA PHE A 137 -2.38 -28.76 3.60
C PHE A 137 -3.23 -28.84 2.34
N LEU A 138 -2.61 -28.82 1.16
CA LEU A 138 -3.33 -28.96 -0.12
C LEU A 138 -4.00 -30.33 -0.25
N ASP A 139 -3.38 -31.38 0.25
CA ASP A 139 -3.92 -32.74 0.24
C ASP A 139 -5.03 -32.93 1.31
N SER A 140 -4.93 -32.20 2.45
CA SER A 140 -5.88 -32.31 3.55
C SER A 140 -7.18 -31.51 3.33
N PHE A 141 -7.12 -30.42 2.58
CA PHE A 141 -8.24 -29.50 2.38
C PHE A 141 -8.56 -29.35 0.90
N LYS A 142 -9.81 -29.68 0.51
CA LYS A 142 -10.29 -29.49 -0.87
C LYS A 142 -10.38 -28.01 -1.28
N ASP A 143 -10.69 -27.15 -0.30
CA ASP A 143 -10.78 -25.70 -0.49
C ASP A 143 -9.39 -25.06 -0.29
N LYS A 144 -8.88 -24.42 -1.34
CA LYS A 144 -7.58 -23.75 -1.32
C LYS A 144 -7.51 -22.61 -0.31
N CYS A 145 -8.62 -21.87 -0.10
CA CYS A 145 -8.65 -20.80 0.89
C CYS A 145 -8.49 -21.35 2.31
N VAL A 146 -9.09 -22.52 2.57
CA VAL A 146 -8.90 -23.22 3.85
C VAL A 146 -7.46 -23.71 3.98
N ALA A 147 -6.90 -24.37 2.97
CA ALA A 147 -5.52 -24.84 2.96
C ALA A 147 -4.51 -23.71 3.24
N LEU A 148 -4.66 -22.57 2.55
CA LEU A 148 -3.87 -21.35 2.74
C LEU A 148 -3.94 -20.84 4.18
N THR A 149 -5.16 -20.74 4.72
CA THR A 149 -5.41 -20.20 6.05
C THR A 149 -4.82 -21.13 7.13
N GLU A 150 -5.05 -22.44 7.01
CA GLU A 150 -4.54 -23.43 8.01
C GLU A 150 -3.02 -23.55 7.95
N SER A 151 -2.41 -23.48 6.75
CA SER A 151 -0.95 -23.40 6.61
C SER A 151 -0.35 -22.21 7.36
N LEU A 152 -0.98 -21.02 7.24
CA LEU A 152 -0.51 -19.85 7.98
C LEU A 152 -0.75 -19.98 9.48
N LEU A 153 -1.95 -20.43 9.90
CA LEU A 153 -2.28 -20.59 11.33
C LEU A 153 -1.41 -21.65 12.02
N ALA A 154 -0.99 -22.69 11.32
CA ALA A 154 -0.03 -23.66 11.88
C ALA A 154 1.30 -23.00 12.23
N LYS A 155 1.80 -22.08 11.38
CA LYS A 155 3.02 -21.31 11.64
C LYS A 155 2.83 -20.29 12.77
N VAL A 156 1.66 -19.69 12.89
CA VAL A 156 1.31 -18.80 14.01
C VAL A 156 1.34 -19.57 15.32
N ARG A 157 0.63 -20.71 15.39
CA ARG A 157 0.63 -21.59 16.58
C ARG A 157 2.04 -22.04 16.99
N PHE A 158 2.92 -22.29 16.02
CA PHE A 158 4.31 -22.60 16.31
C PHE A 158 5.03 -21.42 16.99
N CYS A 159 4.83 -20.18 16.49
CA CYS A 159 5.42 -18.99 17.12
C CYS A 159 4.86 -18.76 18.53
N GLU A 160 3.56 -18.88 18.73
CA GLU A 160 2.88 -18.75 20.02
C GLU A 160 3.41 -19.79 21.03
N LYS A 161 3.54 -21.06 20.61
CA LYS A 161 4.12 -22.13 21.41
C LYS A 161 5.55 -21.81 21.88
N ASN A 162 6.31 -21.08 21.07
CA ASN A 162 7.64 -20.59 21.41
C ASN A 162 7.60 -19.23 22.15
N GLY A 163 6.44 -18.75 22.59
CA GLY A 163 6.29 -17.49 23.35
C GLY A 163 6.57 -16.25 22.52
N PHE A 164 6.25 -16.25 21.21
CA PHE A 164 6.43 -15.10 20.32
C PHE A 164 5.10 -14.71 19.67
N GLU A 165 4.59 -13.54 20.05
CA GLU A 165 3.32 -13.00 19.56
C GLU A 165 3.45 -11.63 18.86
N ASN A 166 4.67 -11.11 18.70
CA ASN A 166 4.90 -9.85 17.99
C ASN A 166 4.85 -10.08 16.48
N LEU A 167 3.68 -10.44 15.97
CA LEU A 167 3.46 -10.96 14.63
C LEU A 167 2.58 -10.02 13.77
N VAL A 168 2.93 -9.93 12.50
CA VAL A 168 2.08 -9.44 11.41
C VAL A 168 1.84 -10.59 10.45
N LEU A 169 0.63 -10.79 9.98
CA LEU A 169 0.29 -11.91 9.10
C LEU A 169 0.03 -11.45 7.67
N SER A 170 0.34 -12.30 6.72
CA SER A 170 0.12 -11.99 5.29
C SER A 170 -0.27 -13.25 4.53
N LEU A 171 -1.44 -13.20 3.89
CA LEU A 171 -1.98 -14.23 3.02
C LEU A 171 -2.23 -13.64 1.64
N LYS A 172 -1.61 -14.17 0.59
CA LYS A 172 -1.69 -13.63 -0.77
C LYS A 172 -1.84 -14.71 -1.82
N SER A 173 -2.63 -14.42 -2.83
CA SER A 173 -2.72 -15.18 -4.07
C SER A 173 -2.63 -14.24 -5.27
N SER A 174 -2.30 -14.77 -6.44
CA SER A 174 -2.46 -14.10 -7.73
C SER A 174 -3.92 -14.06 -8.20
N ASP A 175 -4.76 -14.93 -7.61
CA ASP A 175 -6.21 -14.87 -7.74
C ASP A 175 -6.80 -13.90 -6.70
N THR A 176 -7.52 -12.89 -7.20
CA THR A 176 -8.10 -11.84 -6.37
C THR A 176 -9.22 -12.38 -5.45
N SER A 177 -10.07 -13.29 -5.96
CA SER A 177 -11.17 -13.88 -5.19
C SER A 177 -10.65 -14.80 -4.09
N GLU A 178 -9.60 -15.58 -4.38
CA GLU A 178 -8.92 -16.41 -3.39
C GLU A 178 -8.27 -15.53 -2.30
N THR A 179 -7.59 -14.44 -2.69
CA THR A 179 -7.01 -13.48 -1.75
C THR A 179 -8.07 -12.91 -0.80
N ILE A 180 -9.21 -12.47 -1.33
CA ILE A 180 -10.31 -11.91 -0.53
C ILE A 180 -10.87 -12.96 0.43
N SER A 181 -11.22 -14.14 -0.07
CA SER A 181 -11.85 -15.20 0.71
C SER A 181 -10.95 -15.73 1.82
N ALA A 182 -9.66 -15.96 1.51
CA ALA A 182 -8.69 -16.44 2.49
C ALA A 182 -8.41 -15.41 3.60
N ASN A 183 -8.32 -14.12 3.27
CA ASN A 183 -8.11 -13.07 4.28
C ASN A 183 -9.37 -12.82 5.13
N ARG A 184 -10.58 -12.92 4.57
CA ARG A 184 -11.84 -12.89 5.34
C ARG A 184 -11.88 -14.03 6.36
N ARG A 185 -11.54 -15.26 5.93
CA ARG A 185 -11.44 -16.40 6.82
C ARG A 185 -10.38 -16.17 7.90
N LEU A 186 -9.16 -15.75 7.53
CA LEU A 186 -8.09 -15.47 8.48
C LEU A 186 -8.50 -14.43 9.52
N ALA A 187 -9.15 -13.35 9.09
CA ALA A 187 -9.61 -12.27 9.94
C ALA A 187 -10.65 -12.71 11.00
N SER A 188 -11.41 -13.78 10.74
CA SER A 188 -12.35 -14.36 11.71
C SER A 188 -11.71 -15.33 12.71
N LEU A 189 -10.47 -15.76 12.47
CA LEU A 189 -9.78 -16.80 13.25
C LEU A 189 -8.64 -16.28 14.13
N CYS A 190 -8.19 -15.04 13.93
CA CYS A 190 -7.12 -14.44 14.74
C CYS A 190 -7.26 -12.92 14.81
N ASP A 191 -6.55 -12.29 15.75
CA ASP A 191 -6.53 -10.85 16.00
C ASP A 191 -5.19 -10.17 15.66
N TYR A 192 -4.27 -10.85 14.99
CA TYR A 192 -3.01 -10.27 14.52
C TYR A 192 -3.23 -9.25 13.39
N PRO A 193 -2.41 -8.19 13.30
CA PRO A 193 -2.44 -7.26 12.16
C PRO A 193 -2.22 -7.98 10.84
N LEU A 194 -3.01 -7.60 9.82
CA LEU A 194 -2.96 -8.20 8.50
C LEU A 194 -2.30 -7.27 7.49
N HIS A 195 -1.29 -7.80 6.79
CA HIS A 195 -0.66 -7.16 5.64
C HIS A 195 -1.29 -7.71 4.37
N ILE A 196 -2.18 -6.94 3.77
CA ILE A 196 -2.97 -7.36 2.61
C ILE A 196 -2.37 -6.87 1.28
N GLY A 197 -2.73 -7.54 0.21
CA GLY A 197 -2.36 -7.22 -1.17
C GLY A 197 -2.51 -8.43 -2.07
N VAL A 198 -2.58 -8.21 -3.37
CA VAL A 198 -2.56 -9.27 -4.39
C VAL A 198 -1.12 -9.49 -4.84
N THR A 199 -0.66 -10.76 -4.95
CA THR A 199 0.67 -11.05 -5.49
C THR A 199 0.57 -11.28 -7.00
N GLU A 200 1.64 -10.94 -7.75
CA GLU A 200 1.69 -11.19 -9.20
C GLU A 200 0.47 -10.61 -9.95
N ALA A 201 0.04 -9.41 -9.56
CA ALA A 201 -1.19 -8.83 -10.08
C ALA A 201 -1.09 -8.45 -11.57
N GLY A 202 0.13 -8.23 -12.07
CA GLY A 202 0.41 -7.93 -13.47
C GLY A 202 0.82 -6.48 -13.71
N VAL A 203 0.67 -6.02 -14.95
CA VAL A 203 1.16 -4.74 -15.48
C VAL A 203 -0.01 -3.78 -15.73
N GLY A 204 0.24 -2.49 -15.63
CA GLY A 204 -0.66 -1.42 -16.04
C GLY A 204 -2.07 -1.53 -15.43
N GLN A 205 -3.08 -1.28 -16.24
CA GLN A 205 -4.48 -1.27 -15.80
C GLN A 205 -4.94 -2.60 -15.20
N THR A 206 -4.51 -3.73 -15.73
CA THR A 206 -4.88 -5.06 -15.21
C THR A 206 -4.39 -5.24 -13.78
N GLY A 207 -3.14 -4.88 -13.51
CA GLY A 207 -2.57 -4.94 -12.17
C GLY A 207 -3.26 -3.97 -11.20
N ILE A 208 -3.56 -2.74 -11.64
CA ILE A 208 -4.30 -1.75 -10.85
C ILE A 208 -5.68 -2.28 -10.47
N VAL A 209 -6.44 -2.80 -11.44
CA VAL A 209 -7.79 -3.32 -11.21
C VAL A 209 -7.79 -4.48 -10.21
N LYS A 210 -6.88 -5.47 -10.36
CA LYS A 210 -6.78 -6.59 -9.43
C LYS A 210 -6.44 -6.13 -8.00
N ASN A 211 -5.46 -5.24 -7.84
CA ASN A 211 -5.11 -4.70 -6.54
C ASN A 211 -6.27 -3.89 -5.93
N SER A 212 -6.91 -3.03 -6.73
CA SER A 212 -8.04 -2.21 -6.26
C SER A 212 -9.20 -3.06 -5.77
N ILE A 213 -9.53 -4.13 -6.49
CA ILE A 213 -10.59 -5.06 -6.08
C ILE A 213 -10.15 -5.83 -4.82
N GLY A 214 -8.97 -6.46 -4.83
CA GLY A 214 -8.52 -7.32 -3.74
C GLY A 214 -8.29 -6.56 -2.43
N ILE A 215 -7.60 -5.43 -2.49
CA ILE A 215 -7.34 -4.57 -1.33
C ILE A 215 -8.62 -3.84 -0.93
N GLY A 216 -9.34 -3.25 -1.90
CA GLY A 216 -10.53 -2.45 -1.65
C GLY A 216 -11.66 -3.25 -0.99
N ALA A 217 -11.93 -4.47 -1.44
CA ALA A 217 -12.93 -5.35 -0.82
C ALA A 217 -12.60 -5.65 0.65
N LEU A 218 -11.33 -6.00 0.95
CA LEU A 218 -10.92 -6.29 2.31
C LEU A 218 -10.98 -5.05 3.22
N LEU A 219 -10.50 -3.91 2.75
CA LEU A 219 -10.56 -2.66 3.50
C LEU A 219 -12.00 -2.20 3.76
N SER A 220 -12.92 -2.42 2.81
CA SER A 220 -14.35 -2.12 2.99
C SER A 220 -15.00 -2.99 4.06
N ASP A 221 -14.50 -4.21 4.28
CA ASP A 221 -14.90 -5.09 5.39
C ASP A 221 -14.17 -4.73 6.71
N GLY A 222 -13.32 -3.72 6.72
CA GLY A 222 -12.49 -3.35 7.88
C GLY A 222 -11.33 -4.31 8.13
N ILE A 223 -10.89 -5.05 7.10
CA ILE A 223 -9.81 -6.04 7.16
C ILE A 223 -8.57 -5.46 6.47
N GLY A 224 -7.45 -5.37 7.19
CA GLY A 224 -6.16 -4.90 6.70
C GLY A 224 -5.62 -3.74 7.51
N ASP A 225 -4.41 -3.91 8.04
CA ASP A 225 -3.72 -2.93 8.89
C ASP A 225 -2.52 -2.31 8.15
N THR A 226 -2.06 -2.99 7.11
CA THR A 226 -1.04 -2.49 6.19
C THR A 226 -1.26 -3.08 4.80
N VAL A 227 -0.97 -2.30 3.77
CA VAL A 227 -1.23 -2.66 2.37
C VAL A 227 0.05 -2.62 1.53
N ARG A 228 0.15 -3.51 0.54
CA ARG A 228 1.10 -3.39 -0.56
C ARG A 228 0.42 -3.70 -1.88
N VAL A 229 0.39 -2.71 -2.75
CA VAL A 229 0.09 -2.90 -4.17
C VAL A 229 1.29 -3.56 -4.85
N SER A 230 1.05 -4.48 -5.77
CA SER A 230 2.09 -5.22 -6.50
C SER A 230 1.88 -5.03 -8.00
N LEU A 231 2.79 -4.32 -8.65
CA LEU A 231 2.75 -4.02 -10.08
C LEU A 231 4.11 -4.36 -10.72
N THR A 232 4.07 -4.75 -12.00
CA THR A 232 5.28 -4.83 -12.83
C THR A 232 5.58 -3.44 -13.41
N GLU A 233 5.85 -2.47 -12.51
CA GLU A 233 6.07 -1.06 -12.80
C GLU A 233 7.10 -0.47 -11.82
N ASN A 234 7.32 0.85 -11.87
CA ASN A 234 8.13 1.54 -10.88
C ASN A 234 7.47 1.41 -9.49
N PRO A 235 8.23 1.04 -8.43
CA PRO A 235 7.68 0.92 -7.06
C PRO A 235 6.99 2.20 -6.54
N VAL A 236 7.33 3.37 -7.05
CA VAL A 236 6.64 4.63 -6.74
C VAL A 236 5.18 4.60 -7.20
N ASP A 237 4.89 3.99 -8.34
CA ASP A 237 3.51 3.86 -8.85
C ASP A 237 2.67 2.92 -7.97
N GLU A 238 3.28 1.88 -7.36
CA GLU A 238 2.62 1.02 -6.36
C GLU A 238 2.12 1.86 -5.17
N VAL A 239 2.94 2.80 -4.68
CA VAL A 239 2.59 3.69 -3.56
C VAL A 239 1.46 4.64 -3.93
N PHE A 240 1.49 5.22 -5.13
CA PHE A 240 0.39 6.07 -5.62
C PHE A 240 -0.92 5.29 -5.67
N VAL A 241 -0.93 4.11 -6.27
CA VAL A 241 -2.16 3.28 -6.37
C VAL A 241 -2.66 2.87 -4.98
N ALA A 242 -1.77 2.54 -4.04
CA ALA A 242 -2.16 2.22 -2.67
C ALA A 242 -2.85 3.41 -1.97
N ASN A 243 -2.28 4.62 -2.09
CA ASN A 243 -2.85 5.84 -1.53
C ASN A 243 -4.19 6.20 -2.20
N GLU A 244 -4.32 6.03 -3.52
CA GLU A 244 -5.59 6.23 -4.24
C GLU A 244 -6.69 5.29 -3.74
N ILE A 245 -6.38 4.00 -3.50
CA ILE A 245 -7.32 3.04 -2.92
C ILE A 245 -7.78 3.50 -1.54
N LEU A 246 -6.85 3.90 -0.67
CA LEU A 246 -7.17 4.38 0.68
C LEU A 246 -8.01 5.65 0.65
N THR A 247 -7.66 6.61 -0.24
CA THR A 247 -8.39 7.87 -0.40
C THR A 247 -9.79 7.65 -0.95
N ALA A 248 -9.95 6.76 -1.94
CA ALA A 248 -11.24 6.41 -2.52
C ALA A 248 -12.20 5.79 -1.49
N LEU A 249 -11.65 5.07 -0.50
CA LEU A 249 -12.42 4.48 0.61
C LEU A 249 -12.57 5.44 1.82
N GLY A 250 -11.98 6.64 1.77
CA GLY A 250 -12.02 7.59 2.90
C GLY A 250 -11.19 7.15 4.11
N LEU A 251 -10.21 6.29 3.90
CA LEU A 251 -9.34 5.71 4.93
C LEU A 251 -8.03 6.49 5.13
N ASN A 252 -7.76 7.45 4.26
CA ASN A 252 -6.71 8.43 4.46
C ASN A 252 -7.19 9.83 4.02
N GLU A 253 -6.48 10.86 4.49
CA GLU A 253 -6.70 12.25 4.10
C GLU A 253 -5.76 12.60 2.95
N GLY A 254 -6.20 12.34 1.71
CA GLY A 254 -5.44 12.62 0.48
C GLY A 254 -6.18 13.54 -0.47
N LEU A 255 -5.60 13.71 -1.66
CA LEU A 255 -6.23 14.40 -2.77
C LEU A 255 -7.46 13.62 -3.23
N LYS A 256 -8.64 14.25 -3.25
CA LYS A 256 -9.87 13.75 -3.89
C LYS A 256 -10.05 14.45 -5.23
N PHE A 257 -9.82 13.74 -6.31
CA PHE A 257 -10.00 14.27 -7.66
C PHE A 257 -11.30 13.78 -8.26
N VAL A 258 -12.20 14.70 -8.61
CA VAL A 258 -13.51 14.39 -9.18
C VAL A 258 -13.58 14.93 -10.60
N SER A 259 -13.94 14.08 -11.55
CA SER A 259 -14.22 14.51 -12.93
C SER A 259 -15.44 13.76 -13.46
N CYS A 260 -16.33 14.47 -14.14
CA CYS A 260 -17.47 13.82 -14.78
C CYS A 260 -17.05 13.05 -16.04
N PRO A 261 -17.79 12.00 -16.42
CA PRO A 261 -17.55 11.33 -17.69
C PRO A 261 -17.89 12.30 -18.85
N SER A 262 -17.13 12.21 -19.92
CA SER A 262 -17.41 12.94 -21.15
C SER A 262 -18.77 12.50 -21.73
N CYS A 263 -19.72 13.43 -21.85
CA CYS A 263 -21.07 13.17 -22.38
C CYS A 263 -21.45 14.23 -23.43
N GLY A 264 -22.62 14.08 -24.07
CA GLY A 264 -23.08 15.02 -25.12
C GLY A 264 -23.28 16.48 -24.67
N ARG A 265 -23.24 16.75 -23.35
CA ARG A 265 -23.28 18.12 -22.79
C ARG A 265 -21.90 18.72 -22.58
N CYS A 266 -20.84 17.94 -22.76
CA CYS A 266 -19.48 18.39 -22.54
C CYS A 266 -19.12 19.53 -23.53
N LYS A 267 -18.51 20.57 -23.00
CA LYS A 267 -17.99 21.72 -23.77
C LYS A 267 -16.46 21.73 -23.68
N GLY A 268 -15.81 21.88 -24.81
CA GLY A 268 -14.34 21.91 -24.86
C GLY A 268 -13.64 20.58 -24.59
N ASP A 269 -12.32 20.63 -24.37
CA ASP A 269 -11.47 19.47 -24.11
C ASP A 269 -11.44 19.11 -22.60
N LEU A 270 -12.48 18.41 -22.16
CA LEU A 270 -12.54 17.91 -20.78
C LEU A 270 -11.42 16.90 -20.47
N ILE A 271 -11.13 15.99 -21.41
CA ILE A 271 -10.16 14.89 -21.17
C ILE A 271 -8.75 15.47 -21.00
N GLY A 272 -8.32 16.34 -21.89
CA GLY A 272 -7.02 17.00 -21.80
C GLY A 272 -6.90 17.87 -20.55
N THR A 273 -7.94 18.67 -20.27
CA THR A 273 -8.02 19.53 -19.07
C THR A 273 -7.91 18.71 -17.79
N ALA A 274 -8.71 17.64 -17.65
CA ALA A 274 -8.69 16.78 -16.45
C ALA A 274 -7.33 16.11 -16.27
N LYS A 275 -6.73 15.56 -17.33
CA LYS A 275 -5.41 14.94 -17.28
C LYS A 275 -4.32 15.93 -16.87
N ALA A 276 -4.32 17.13 -17.42
CA ALA A 276 -3.33 18.17 -17.11
C ALA A 276 -3.45 18.64 -15.64
N VAL A 277 -4.67 18.89 -15.17
CA VAL A 277 -4.91 19.28 -13.77
C VAL A 277 -4.53 18.13 -12.82
N TYR A 278 -4.90 16.89 -13.11
CA TYR A 278 -4.56 15.74 -12.30
C TYR A 278 -3.05 15.51 -12.23
N ALA A 279 -2.33 15.64 -13.35
CA ALA A 279 -0.87 15.49 -13.37
C ALA A 279 -0.16 16.49 -12.44
N PHE A 280 -0.68 17.70 -12.31
CA PHE A 280 -0.20 18.68 -11.33
C PHE A 280 -0.62 18.31 -9.91
N ALA A 281 -1.89 17.98 -9.71
CA ALA A 281 -2.50 17.82 -8.40
C ALA A 281 -2.09 16.52 -7.68
N ARG A 282 -1.76 15.42 -8.40
CA ARG A 282 -1.46 14.11 -7.84
C ARG A 282 -0.32 14.09 -6.81
N ASN A 283 0.54 15.09 -6.82
CA ASN A 283 1.66 15.21 -5.88
C ASN A 283 1.33 16.04 -4.64
N ILE A 284 0.11 16.57 -4.52
CA ILE A 284 -0.34 17.35 -3.37
C ILE A 284 -0.57 16.40 -2.19
N LYS A 285 0.16 16.62 -1.09
CA LYS A 285 0.13 15.74 0.09
C LYS A 285 -0.91 16.13 1.16
N ARG A 286 -1.65 17.23 0.93
CA ARG A 286 -2.66 17.71 1.89
C ARG A 286 -4.06 17.30 1.44
N PRO A 287 -5.01 17.17 2.36
CA PRO A 287 -6.42 16.95 2.03
C PRO A 287 -6.93 18.10 1.14
N LEU A 288 -7.36 17.77 -0.06
CA LEU A 288 -7.92 18.73 -1.00
C LEU A 288 -8.89 18.00 -1.95
N LYS A 289 -10.08 18.56 -2.17
CA LYS A 289 -11.02 18.05 -3.15
C LYS A 289 -11.08 18.96 -4.36
N ILE A 290 -10.58 18.47 -5.51
CA ILE A 290 -10.53 19.18 -6.78
C ILE A 290 -11.56 18.59 -7.73
N ALA A 291 -12.32 19.44 -8.43
CA ALA A 291 -13.30 19.03 -9.42
C ALA A 291 -13.00 19.59 -10.80
N VAL A 292 -13.09 18.74 -11.84
CA VAL A 292 -12.99 19.13 -13.25
C VAL A 292 -14.23 18.63 -13.99
N MET A 293 -15.13 19.55 -14.35
CA MET A 293 -16.45 19.24 -14.87
C MET A 293 -16.60 19.68 -16.33
N GLY A 294 -17.27 18.86 -17.14
CA GLY A 294 -17.41 19.08 -18.60
C GLY A 294 -18.50 20.09 -19.01
N CYS A 295 -19.34 20.55 -18.09
CA CYS A 295 -20.33 21.58 -18.41
C CYS A 295 -20.66 22.45 -17.19
N ALA A 296 -20.93 23.74 -17.45
CA ALA A 296 -21.25 24.70 -16.40
C ALA A 296 -22.67 24.53 -15.81
N VAL A 297 -23.55 23.79 -16.48
CA VAL A 297 -24.95 23.63 -16.06
C VAL A 297 -25.05 22.76 -14.80
N ASN A 298 -24.43 21.59 -14.82
CA ASN A 298 -24.50 20.63 -13.69
C ASN A 298 -23.23 20.61 -12.84
N GLY A 299 -22.09 21.04 -13.40
CA GLY A 299 -20.79 20.91 -12.77
C GLY A 299 -20.69 21.47 -11.34
N PRO A 300 -21.05 22.75 -11.10
CA PRO A 300 -21.02 23.31 -9.76
C PRO A 300 -21.96 22.65 -8.76
N GLY A 301 -23.09 22.11 -9.23
CA GLY A 301 -24.05 21.39 -8.39
C GLY A 301 -23.60 19.97 -8.00
N GLU A 302 -23.09 19.21 -8.97
CA GLU A 302 -22.63 17.83 -8.77
C GLU A 302 -21.35 17.77 -7.93
N ALA A 303 -20.50 18.78 -8.02
CA ALA A 303 -19.24 18.91 -7.28
C ALA A 303 -19.27 20.03 -6.24
N LYS A 304 -20.43 20.31 -5.64
CA LYS A 304 -20.63 21.42 -4.70
C LYS A 304 -19.73 21.39 -3.47
N ASP A 305 -19.29 20.23 -3.07
CA ASP A 305 -18.42 19.99 -1.92
C ASP A 305 -16.92 20.01 -2.27
N ALA A 306 -16.56 20.42 -3.51
CA ALA A 306 -15.16 20.62 -3.89
C ALA A 306 -14.61 21.91 -3.29
N ASP A 307 -13.36 21.84 -2.76
CA ASP A 307 -12.63 23.02 -2.28
C ASP A 307 -12.37 24.00 -3.41
N VAL A 308 -12.10 23.49 -4.60
CA VAL A 308 -12.02 24.23 -5.85
C VAL A 308 -12.44 23.35 -7.03
N GLY A 309 -13.23 23.92 -7.94
CA GLY A 309 -13.67 23.23 -9.13
C GLY A 309 -13.67 24.14 -10.33
N LEU A 310 -13.55 23.53 -11.51
CA LEU A 310 -13.82 24.18 -12.79
C LEU A 310 -14.93 23.45 -13.53
N ALA A 311 -15.68 24.19 -14.32
CA ALA A 311 -16.66 23.62 -15.26
C ALA A 311 -16.52 24.31 -16.62
N LEU A 312 -16.35 23.49 -17.66
CA LEU A 312 -16.18 23.97 -19.04
C LEU A 312 -17.49 24.54 -19.59
N GLY A 313 -17.38 25.63 -20.30
CA GLY A 313 -18.46 26.29 -21.04
C GLY A 313 -18.10 26.43 -22.53
N ASP A 314 -18.93 27.14 -23.25
CA ASP A 314 -18.75 27.41 -24.69
C ASP A 314 -17.76 28.59 -24.87
N GLY A 315 -16.50 28.27 -25.23
CA GLY A 315 -15.42 29.27 -25.35
C GLY A 315 -14.89 29.79 -24.00
N ASN A 316 -15.43 29.38 -22.88
CA ASN A 316 -15.01 29.80 -21.54
C ASN A 316 -15.09 28.63 -20.52
N ALA A 317 -14.64 28.89 -19.30
CA ALA A 317 -14.84 27.99 -18.15
C ALA A 317 -15.16 28.83 -16.91
N VAL A 318 -15.93 28.26 -16.00
CA VAL A 318 -16.22 28.87 -14.71
C VAL A 318 -15.47 28.14 -13.59
N PHE A 319 -14.90 28.91 -12.66
CA PHE A 319 -14.31 28.36 -11.43
C PHE A 319 -15.29 28.54 -10.29
N PHE A 320 -15.40 27.50 -9.45
CA PHE A 320 -16.32 27.49 -8.33
C PHE A 320 -15.68 26.96 -7.04
N LYS A 321 -16.20 27.38 -5.92
CA LYS A 321 -15.86 26.88 -4.56
C LYS A 321 -17.17 26.67 -3.80
N ASN A 322 -17.31 25.52 -3.14
CA ASN A 322 -18.53 25.18 -2.41
C ASN A 322 -19.81 25.39 -3.26
N GLY A 323 -19.76 24.99 -4.53
CA GLY A 323 -20.85 25.12 -5.49
C GLY A 323 -21.12 26.56 -6.02
N LYS A 324 -20.40 27.59 -5.54
CA LYS A 324 -20.58 28.98 -5.97
C LYS A 324 -19.50 29.37 -6.98
N VAL A 325 -19.95 29.86 -8.13
CA VAL A 325 -19.05 30.41 -9.16
C VAL A 325 -18.44 31.72 -8.65
N PHE A 326 -17.13 31.86 -8.74
CA PHE A 326 -16.40 33.07 -8.33
C PHE A 326 -15.56 33.70 -9.45
N ARG A 327 -15.29 32.97 -10.54
CA ARG A 327 -14.48 33.48 -11.63
C ARG A 327 -14.87 32.81 -12.95
N THR A 328 -14.78 33.56 -14.06
CA THR A 328 -14.90 33.05 -15.43
C THR A 328 -13.59 33.32 -16.15
N VAL A 329 -13.09 32.38 -16.95
CA VAL A 329 -11.84 32.44 -17.68
C VAL A 329 -12.05 31.99 -19.13
N SER A 330 -11.16 32.41 -20.06
CA SER A 330 -11.12 31.89 -21.41
C SER A 330 -10.73 30.40 -21.42
N SER A 331 -11.31 29.61 -22.32
CA SER A 331 -10.93 28.20 -22.52
C SER A 331 -9.45 28.03 -22.85
N ALA A 332 -8.79 28.98 -23.47
CA ALA A 332 -7.37 28.93 -23.83
C ALA A 332 -6.47 28.92 -22.59
N ASP A 333 -6.88 29.55 -21.49
CA ASP A 333 -6.06 29.73 -20.28
C ASP A 333 -6.51 28.86 -19.13
N VAL A 334 -7.54 28.03 -19.33
CA VAL A 334 -8.26 27.34 -18.24
C VAL A 334 -7.35 26.51 -17.34
N VAL A 335 -6.45 25.71 -17.91
CA VAL A 335 -5.55 24.83 -17.13
C VAL A 335 -4.57 25.67 -16.30
N THR A 336 -3.91 26.63 -16.94
CA THR A 336 -2.91 27.50 -16.31
C THR A 336 -3.53 28.31 -15.16
N GLU A 337 -4.68 28.92 -15.41
CA GLU A 337 -5.37 29.73 -14.39
C GLU A 337 -5.96 28.87 -13.27
N PHE A 338 -6.45 27.66 -13.59
CA PHE A 338 -6.97 26.76 -12.56
C PHE A 338 -5.86 26.21 -11.65
N ILE A 339 -4.69 25.89 -12.21
CA ILE A 339 -3.51 25.50 -11.42
C ILE A 339 -3.11 26.62 -10.45
N LYS A 340 -3.14 27.89 -10.88
CA LYS A 340 -2.89 29.03 -9.97
C LYS A 340 -3.92 29.10 -8.82
N GLU A 341 -5.19 28.77 -9.08
CA GLU A 341 -6.19 28.73 -8.00
C GLU A 341 -5.94 27.57 -7.03
N ILE A 342 -5.51 26.41 -7.53
CA ILE A 342 -5.10 25.28 -6.68
C ILE A 342 -3.88 25.67 -5.83
N GLN A 343 -2.87 26.33 -6.43
CA GLN A 343 -1.66 26.77 -5.72
C GLN A 343 -1.95 27.72 -4.53
N LYS A 344 -3.03 28.48 -4.57
CA LYS A 344 -3.45 29.32 -3.44
C LYS A 344 -3.99 28.51 -2.24
N LEU A 345 -4.28 27.22 -2.44
CA LEU A 345 -4.83 26.33 -1.42
C LEU A 345 -3.78 25.41 -0.81
N ILE A 346 -2.60 25.33 -1.38
CA ILE A 346 -1.49 24.49 -0.92
C ILE A 346 -0.37 25.33 -0.33
#